data_439e2796dbf7f7d5fe7cab520dfe68ec
#
_entry.id   439e2796dbf7f7d5fe7cab520dfe68ec
#
_cell.length_a   1.000
_cell.length_b   1.000
_cell.length_c   1.000
_cell.angle_alpha   90.00
_cell.angle_beta   90.00
_cell.angle_gamma   90.00
#
_symmetry.space_group_name_H-M   'P 1'
#
loop_
_entity.id
_entity.type
_entity.pdbx_description
1 polymer ?
#
loop_
_entity_poly.entity_id
_entity_poly.type
_entity_poly.pdbx_seq_one_letter_code
_entity_poly.pdbx_strand_id
1 'polypeptide(L)'
;MAPPLTRAIANSAQALDLIPIVNSITSLLQTLNPRNPIPINLTSSPLSRFSPFLDPNLVTLVIHKQTNPYHALFFFNWASNPNPNPNNYSHNHTCYEAITDLLLRHSLFHPTVKLLEKSQKLSDFFVGKIIKAYGDRGNIKAAIFWFNKAKSIEKDKYFYSFNSILGVLVKANLIDLVETLFDNVVKEGVVQPDVSSYTILMRGLCKKGMVESARKVLDEMPCKPNLIAYNTLINGYCKNGDLESASLVFDKILTEADSLPDVVTYTTLIDGYCRKGEFVEAKRCLNMMMKAGCSPNVVTYNAIIYALCLKGEVDEAKKMITEMRLNGVKDNTATHLNILKGLAVAGRSLEALEYFKWMAGCNMNLDAKAYIVVVKEYCKLRKIDEAIFLLKGMCERGFSHNVSCFNSMFRTLVELNELDRAVLLLKQMPQMGCMPNSVSYRTVICGLCGTEGRMREVGYLVDDMLRYGIPVDATMYGCMLEGYSKAGNEDMAMQVFNEMIGKSYIISSESFSVFVKMLCAEGMIEKAENFFEDICRTFPVVERDGYRKILDKHLQITQESSKENSREENS
;
A
#
# COMPACT_ATOMS: atom_id res chain seq x y z
N MET A 1 8.38 -17.75 -5.10
CA MET A 1 9.29 -18.49 -4.22
C MET A 1 8.51 -19.59 -3.51
N ALA A 2 8.92 -20.84 -3.63
CA ALA A 2 8.28 -21.97 -2.95
C ALA A 2 8.50 -21.82 -1.43
N PRO A 3 7.52 -22.19 -0.58
CA PRO A 3 7.64 -22.10 0.86
C PRO A 3 8.80 -22.97 1.39
N PRO A 4 9.43 -22.60 2.53
CA PRO A 4 10.66 -23.25 3.02
C PRO A 4 10.53 -24.75 3.32
N LEU A 5 9.34 -25.26 3.59
CA LEU A 5 9.09 -26.69 3.81
C LEU A 5 9.28 -27.57 2.54
N THR A 6 8.98 -27.04 1.36
CA THR A 6 9.21 -27.74 0.10
C THR A 6 10.70 -27.96 -0.21
N ARG A 7 11.56 -27.05 0.28
CA ARG A 7 13.02 -27.18 0.12
C ARG A 7 13.64 -28.23 1.06
N ALA A 8 13.12 -28.38 2.28
CA ALA A 8 13.62 -29.37 3.25
C ALA A 8 13.24 -30.80 2.86
N ILE A 9 12.04 -30.99 2.31
CA ILE A 9 11.54 -32.32 1.87
C ILE A 9 12.19 -32.72 0.53
N ALA A 10 12.51 -31.78 -0.36
CA ALA A 10 13.15 -32.05 -1.65
C ALA A 10 14.61 -32.55 -1.52
N ASN A 11 15.25 -32.34 -0.38
CA ASN A 11 16.64 -32.72 -0.14
C ASN A 11 16.80 -34.14 0.47
N SER A 12 15.70 -34.87 0.74
CA SER A 12 15.78 -36.28 1.15
C SER A 12 15.76 -37.21 -0.08
N ALA A 13 16.63 -38.17 -0.15
CA ALA A 13 16.70 -39.15 -1.25
C ALA A 13 15.33 -39.83 -1.51
N GLN A 14 14.53 -40.06 -0.46
CA GLN A 14 13.18 -40.62 -0.56
C GLN A 14 12.16 -39.69 -1.26
N ALA A 15 12.34 -38.37 -1.23
CA ALA A 15 11.44 -37.44 -1.92
C ALA A 15 11.68 -37.40 -3.43
N LEU A 16 12.88 -37.69 -3.89
CA LEU A 16 13.22 -37.74 -5.32
C LEU A 16 12.52 -38.93 -6.03
N ASP A 17 12.33 -40.06 -5.36
CA ASP A 17 11.65 -41.25 -5.91
C ASP A 17 10.12 -41.03 -6.02
N LEU A 18 9.53 -40.10 -5.25
CA LEU A 18 8.09 -39.84 -5.27
C LEU A 18 7.67 -38.81 -6.35
N ILE A 19 8.59 -38.02 -6.90
CA ILE A 19 8.28 -36.94 -7.87
C ILE A 19 7.52 -37.45 -9.11
N PRO A 20 7.89 -38.59 -9.76
CA PRO A 20 7.16 -39.09 -10.91
C PRO A 20 5.72 -39.46 -10.57
N ILE A 21 5.51 -40.06 -9.38
CA ILE A 21 4.19 -40.48 -8.89
C ILE A 21 3.33 -39.24 -8.62
N VAL A 22 3.90 -38.22 -7.96
CA VAL A 22 3.23 -36.91 -7.70
C VAL A 22 2.82 -36.24 -9.01
N ASN A 23 3.70 -36.26 -10.03
CA ASN A 23 3.40 -35.69 -11.35
C ASN A 23 2.24 -36.42 -12.02
N SER A 24 2.26 -37.77 -11.99
CA SER A 24 1.22 -38.61 -12.59
C SER A 24 -0.14 -38.39 -11.91
N ILE A 25 -0.17 -38.33 -10.59
CA ILE A 25 -1.40 -38.03 -9.83
C ILE A 25 -1.90 -36.61 -10.15
N THR A 26 -1.01 -35.61 -10.19
CA THR A 26 -1.36 -34.22 -10.48
C THR A 26 -1.96 -34.08 -11.88
N SER A 27 -1.35 -34.67 -12.90
CA SER A 27 -1.87 -34.65 -14.27
C SER A 27 -3.25 -35.30 -14.34
N LEU A 28 -3.45 -36.40 -13.66
CA LEU A 28 -4.72 -37.11 -13.63
C LEU A 28 -5.81 -36.31 -12.94
N LEU A 29 -5.49 -35.62 -11.84
CA LEU A 29 -6.43 -34.73 -11.14
C LEU A 29 -6.83 -33.52 -12.01
N GLN A 30 -5.93 -33.00 -12.83
CA GLN A 30 -6.21 -31.91 -13.75
C GLN A 30 -7.19 -32.29 -14.89
N THR A 31 -7.25 -33.57 -15.27
CA THR A 31 -8.22 -34.06 -16.27
C THR A 31 -9.62 -34.27 -15.70
N LEU A 32 -9.76 -34.31 -14.38
CA LEU A 32 -11.07 -34.45 -13.69
C LEU A 32 -11.80 -33.11 -13.62
N ASN A 33 -13.10 -33.13 -13.98
CA ASN A 33 -13.93 -31.93 -13.84
C ASN A 33 -14.31 -31.72 -12.37
N PRO A 34 -13.85 -30.65 -11.70
CA PRO A 34 -14.06 -30.47 -10.25
C PRO A 34 -15.51 -30.17 -9.85
N ARG A 35 -16.38 -29.80 -10.81
CA ARG A 35 -17.79 -29.44 -10.58
C ARG A 35 -18.76 -30.62 -10.65
N ASN A 36 -18.35 -31.74 -11.23
CA ASN A 36 -19.13 -32.98 -11.22
C ASN A 36 -18.41 -33.99 -10.33
N PRO A 37 -18.84 -34.19 -9.06
CA PRO A 37 -18.33 -35.29 -8.28
C PRO A 37 -18.76 -36.57 -9.02
N ILE A 38 -17.78 -37.24 -9.62
CA ILE A 38 -17.99 -38.59 -10.17
C ILE A 38 -18.66 -39.39 -9.06
N PRO A 39 -19.80 -40.06 -9.32
CA PRO A 39 -20.43 -40.93 -8.31
C PRO A 39 -19.36 -41.86 -7.77
N ILE A 40 -19.24 -41.89 -6.46
CA ILE A 40 -18.26 -42.63 -5.68
C ILE A 40 -18.55 -44.13 -5.83
N ASN A 41 -18.35 -44.68 -7.01
CA ASN A 41 -17.98 -46.07 -7.18
C ASN A 41 -16.45 -46.14 -7.10
N LEU A 42 -15.97 -46.15 -5.86
CA LEU A 42 -14.55 -46.10 -5.47
C LEU A 42 -13.71 -47.27 -6.04
N THR A 43 -14.32 -48.27 -6.60
CA THR A 43 -13.67 -49.49 -7.09
C THR A 43 -13.07 -49.40 -8.48
N SER A 44 -13.38 -48.36 -9.26
CA SER A 44 -12.86 -48.19 -10.64
C SER A 44 -12.17 -46.83 -10.88
N SER A 45 -11.79 -46.12 -9.83
CA SER A 45 -11.10 -44.83 -9.97
C SER A 45 -9.68 -45.07 -10.56
N PRO A 46 -9.26 -44.27 -11.58
CA PRO A 46 -7.87 -44.30 -12.09
C PRO A 46 -6.81 -44.06 -11.00
N LEU A 47 -7.22 -43.50 -9.86
CA LEU A 47 -6.35 -43.31 -8.69
C LEU A 47 -6.04 -44.60 -7.94
N SER A 48 -6.84 -45.67 -8.08
CA SER A 48 -6.67 -46.93 -7.33
C SER A 48 -5.29 -47.57 -7.53
N ARG A 49 -4.67 -47.38 -8.69
CA ARG A 49 -3.29 -47.85 -8.98
C ARG A 49 -2.22 -47.22 -8.07
N PHE A 50 -2.52 -46.09 -7.44
CA PHE A 50 -1.59 -45.40 -6.54
C PHE A 50 -1.80 -45.73 -5.05
N SER A 51 -2.83 -46.53 -4.72
CA SER A 51 -3.11 -46.89 -3.32
C SER A 51 -1.94 -47.63 -2.64
N PRO A 52 -1.12 -48.50 -3.30
CA PRO A 52 0.03 -49.09 -2.67
C PRO A 52 1.15 -48.12 -2.28
N PHE A 53 1.18 -46.94 -2.87
CA PHE A 53 2.22 -45.93 -2.64
C PHE A 53 1.79 -44.83 -1.66
N LEU A 54 0.57 -44.94 -1.11
CA LEU A 54 0.06 -43.90 -0.19
C LEU A 54 0.88 -43.90 1.09
N ASP A 55 1.50 -42.74 1.34
CA ASP A 55 2.11 -42.38 2.59
C ASP A 55 1.83 -40.88 2.90
N PRO A 56 2.04 -40.42 4.12
CA PRO A 56 1.80 -39.02 4.47
C PRO A 56 2.62 -38.00 3.66
N ASN A 57 3.85 -38.37 3.27
CA ASN A 57 4.73 -37.49 2.48
C ASN A 57 4.21 -37.35 1.05
N LEU A 58 3.83 -38.46 0.40
CA LEU A 58 3.24 -38.41 -0.93
C LEU A 58 1.97 -37.56 -0.96
N VAL A 59 1.07 -37.79 0.00
CA VAL A 59 -0.20 -37.03 0.08
C VAL A 59 0.06 -35.55 0.27
N THR A 60 0.97 -35.18 1.16
CA THR A 60 1.35 -33.78 1.42
C THR A 60 1.96 -33.13 0.17
N LEU A 61 2.86 -33.82 -0.53
CA LEU A 61 3.48 -33.33 -1.77
C LEU A 61 2.45 -33.12 -2.89
N VAL A 62 1.50 -34.05 -3.07
CA VAL A 62 0.42 -33.91 -4.06
C VAL A 62 -0.45 -32.71 -3.73
N ILE A 63 -0.84 -32.52 -2.46
CA ILE A 63 -1.66 -31.38 -2.04
C ILE A 63 -0.93 -30.05 -2.32
N HIS A 64 0.36 -29.95 -1.94
CA HIS A 64 1.14 -28.72 -2.18
C HIS A 64 1.32 -28.40 -3.66
N LYS A 65 1.29 -29.39 -4.53
CA LYS A 65 1.42 -29.21 -5.98
C LYS A 65 0.12 -28.77 -6.65
N GLN A 66 -1.04 -28.96 -5.99
CA GLN A 66 -2.32 -28.56 -6.55
C GLN A 66 -2.50 -27.05 -6.52
N THR A 67 -2.95 -26.49 -7.63
CA THR A 67 -3.38 -25.09 -7.73
C THR A 67 -4.90 -24.96 -7.49
N ASN A 68 -5.66 -26.01 -7.80
CA ASN A 68 -7.10 -26.05 -7.58
C ASN A 68 -7.44 -26.74 -6.25
N PRO A 69 -8.04 -26.02 -5.30
CA PRO A 69 -8.35 -26.57 -3.97
C PRO A 69 -9.37 -27.71 -4.00
N TYR A 70 -10.25 -27.76 -5.01
CA TYR A 70 -11.23 -28.83 -5.13
C TYR A 70 -10.59 -30.16 -5.59
N HIS A 71 -9.58 -30.11 -6.44
CA HIS A 71 -8.80 -31.30 -6.81
C HIS A 71 -8.02 -31.85 -5.60
N ALA A 72 -7.44 -30.98 -4.81
CA ALA A 72 -6.74 -31.37 -3.59
C ALA A 72 -7.71 -31.99 -2.57
N LEU A 73 -8.89 -31.39 -2.38
CA LEU A 73 -9.91 -31.92 -1.46
C LEU A 73 -10.46 -33.28 -1.93
N PHE A 74 -10.68 -33.43 -3.23
CA PHE A 74 -11.08 -34.71 -3.83
C PHE A 74 -10.03 -35.79 -3.59
N PHE A 75 -8.76 -35.48 -3.89
CA PHE A 75 -7.65 -36.43 -3.66
C PHE A 75 -7.50 -36.76 -2.17
N PHE A 76 -7.57 -35.78 -1.29
CA PHE A 76 -7.51 -35.99 0.15
C PHE A 76 -8.63 -36.93 0.64
N ASN A 77 -9.87 -36.70 0.22
CA ASN A 77 -11.01 -37.53 0.59
C ASN A 77 -10.88 -38.98 0.01
N TRP A 78 -10.38 -39.11 -1.21
CA TRP A 78 -10.10 -40.43 -1.81
C TRP A 78 -9.00 -41.17 -1.02
N ALA A 79 -7.90 -40.49 -0.70
CA ALA A 79 -6.79 -41.06 0.03
C ALA A 79 -7.15 -41.46 1.48
N SER A 80 -8.18 -40.80 2.09
CA SER A 80 -8.70 -41.19 3.40
C SER A 80 -9.31 -42.61 3.41
N ASN A 81 -9.77 -43.08 2.26
CA ASN A 81 -10.49 -44.35 2.14
C ASN A 81 -10.18 -45.03 0.79
N PRO A 82 -8.91 -45.32 0.51
CA PRO A 82 -8.52 -45.95 -0.75
C PRO A 82 -9.01 -47.39 -0.79
N ASN A 83 -9.52 -47.84 -1.93
CA ASN A 83 -9.93 -49.24 -2.11
C ASN A 83 -9.14 -49.85 -3.29
N PRO A 84 -8.30 -50.85 -3.08
CA PRO A 84 -7.89 -51.43 -1.78
C PRO A 84 -6.96 -50.50 -0.99
N ASN A 85 -6.87 -50.68 0.34
CA ASN A 85 -5.92 -49.98 1.23
C ASN A 85 -4.83 -50.99 1.71
N PRO A 86 -3.86 -51.37 0.87
CA PRO A 86 -2.92 -52.40 1.20
C PRO A 86 -1.94 -52.01 2.31
N ASN A 87 -1.71 -50.71 2.51
CA ASN A 87 -0.76 -50.19 3.50
C ASN A 87 -1.45 -49.73 4.81
N ASN A 88 -2.75 -49.94 4.95
CA ASN A 88 -3.53 -49.48 6.09
C ASN A 88 -3.34 -47.93 6.35
N TYR A 89 -3.25 -47.17 5.27
CA TYR A 89 -2.93 -45.76 5.27
C TYR A 89 -4.03 -44.93 6.00
N SER A 90 -3.60 -44.01 6.82
CA SER A 90 -4.46 -42.95 7.39
C SER A 90 -3.73 -41.60 7.38
N HIS A 91 -4.49 -40.52 7.24
CA HIS A 91 -3.92 -39.17 7.29
C HIS A 91 -3.35 -38.85 8.67
N ASN A 92 -2.14 -38.30 8.67
CA ASN A 92 -1.52 -37.73 9.85
C ASN A 92 -1.79 -36.22 9.96
N HIS A 93 -1.26 -35.57 11.02
CA HIS A 93 -1.40 -34.14 11.27
C HIS A 93 -0.91 -33.29 10.10
N THR A 94 0.23 -33.63 9.48
CA THR A 94 0.81 -32.87 8.36
C THR A 94 -0.08 -32.87 7.12
N CYS A 95 -0.79 -33.96 6.84
CA CYS A 95 -1.75 -34.03 5.74
C CYS A 95 -2.95 -33.08 5.98
N TYR A 96 -3.48 -33.07 7.20
CA TYR A 96 -4.56 -32.14 7.58
C TYR A 96 -4.09 -30.68 7.55
N GLU A 97 -2.86 -30.41 7.94
CA GLU A 97 -2.26 -29.09 7.87
C GLU A 97 -2.15 -28.59 6.44
N ALA A 98 -1.58 -29.41 5.54
CA ALA A 98 -1.41 -29.06 4.12
C ALA A 98 -2.73 -28.77 3.42
N ILE A 99 -3.77 -29.62 3.63
CA ILE A 99 -5.08 -29.38 3.01
C ILE A 99 -5.78 -28.15 3.62
N THR A 100 -5.67 -27.93 4.91
CA THR A 100 -6.22 -26.76 5.59
C THR A 100 -5.60 -25.48 5.06
N ASP A 101 -4.27 -25.42 4.94
CA ASP A 101 -3.56 -24.26 4.41
C ASP A 101 -3.96 -23.95 2.96
N LEU A 102 -4.12 -24.98 2.13
CA LEU A 102 -4.57 -24.79 0.76
C LEU A 102 -6.01 -24.28 0.68
N LEU A 103 -6.93 -24.88 1.42
CA LEU A 103 -8.35 -24.46 1.43
C LEU A 103 -8.52 -23.04 1.98
N LEU A 104 -7.83 -22.70 3.08
CA LEU A 104 -7.87 -21.35 3.67
C LEU A 104 -7.25 -20.30 2.74
N ARG A 105 -6.18 -20.63 2.03
CA ARG A 105 -5.57 -19.76 1.01
C ARG A 105 -6.58 -19.38 -0.09
N HIS A 106 -7.44 -20.31 -0.47
CA HIS A 106 -8.50 -20.09 -1.46
C HIS A 106 -9.85 -19.64 -0.87
N SER A 107 -9.89 -19.22 0.38
CA SER A 107 -11.11 -18.72 1.07
C SER A 107 -12.22 -19.76 1.27
N LEU A 108 -11.90 -21.04 1.25
CA LEU A 108 -12.86 -22.13 1.41
C LEU A 108 -13.04 -22.49 2.91
N PHE A 109 -13.52 -21.54 3.70
CA PHE A 109 -13.67 -21.70 5.16
C PHE A 109 -14.64 -22.80 5.55
N HIS A 110 -15.85 -22.82 4.94
CA HIS A 110 -16.88 -23.80 5.29
C HIS A 110 -16.43 -25.25 4.98
N PRO A 111 -15.87 -25.57 3.79
CA PRO A 111 -15.29 -26.89 3.53
C PRO A 111 -14.20 -27.28 4.53
N THR A 112 -13.34 -26.34 4.92
CA THR A 112 -12.26 -26.57 5.89
C THR A 112 -12.80 -26.98 7.25
N VAL A 113 -13.75 -26.22 7.78
CA VAL A 113 -14.36 -26.50 9.07
C VAL A 113 -15.09 -27.83 9.06
N LYS A 114 -15.91 -28.09 8.04
CA LYS A 114 -16.64 -29.35 7.88
C LYS A 114 -15.69 -30.56 7.81
N LEU A 115 -14.55 -30.41 7.13
CA LEU A 115 -13.53 -31.46 7.05
C LEU A 115 -12.93 -31.77 8.44
N LEU A 116 -12.53 -30.73 9.17
CA LEU A 116 -11.89 -30.85 10.48
C LEU A 116 -12.87 -31.37 11.55
N GLU A 117 -14.13 -30.92 11.53
CA GLU A 117 -15.19 -31.42 12.44
C GLU A 117 -15.51 -32.89 12.15
N LYS A 118 -15.71 -33.28 10.88
CA LYS A 118 -16.01 -34.66 10.50
C LYS A 118 -14.89 -35.63 10.92
N SER A 119 -13.63 -35.19 10.83
CA SER A 119 -12.47 -36.00 11.21
C SER A 119 -12.09 -35.90 12.69
N GLN A 120 -12.84 -35.14 13.49
CA GLN A 120 -12.55 -34.88 14.92
C GLN A 120 -11.12 -34.29 15.13
N LYS A 121 -10.62 -33.48 14.17
CA LYS A 121 -9.31 -32.87 14.20
C LYS A 121 -9.34 -31.35 14.43
N LEU A 122 -10.52 -30.78 14.74
CA LEU A 122 -10.67 -29.37 15.03
C LEU A 122 -10.05 -29.06 16.42
N SER A 123 -8.75 -28.85 16.46
CA SER A 123 -7.97 -28.47 17.65
C SER A 123 -7.69 -26.96 17.66
N ASP A 124 -7.17 -26.43 18.77
CA ASP A 124 -6.71 -25.05 18.93
C ASP A 124 -5.77 -24.60 17.80
N PHE A 125 -4.85 -25.48 17.37
CA PHE A 125 -3.94 -25.21 16.26
C PHE A 125 -4.68 -24.86 14.96
N PHE A 126 -5.66 -25.65 14.56
CA PHE A 126 -6.43 -25.43 13.33
C PHE A 126 -7.38 -24.23 13.45
N VAL A 127 -7.95 -24.02 14.63
CA VAL A 127 -8.78 -22.83 14.90
C VAL A 127 -7.93 -21.57 14.78
N GLY A 128 -6.70 -21.56 15.31
CA GLY A 128 -5.76 -20.45 15.15
C GLY A 128 -5.42 -20.15 13.69
N LYS A 129 -5.25 -21.17 12.84
CA LYS A 129 -5.08 -21.00 11.40
C LYS A 129 -6.31 -20.37 10.73
N ILE A 130 -7.52 -20.78 11.13
CA ILE A 130 -8.79 -20.20 10.65
C ILE A 130 -8.88 -18.72 11.05
N ILE A 131 -8.59 -18.38 12.32
CA ILE A 131 -8.55 -17.01 12.84
C ILE A 131 -7.61 -16.15 12.00
N LYS A 132 -6.37 -16.61 11.78
CA LYS A 132 -5.37 -15.90 10.97
C LYS A 132 -5.84 -15.68 9.53
N ALA A 133 -6.45 -16.69 8.91
CA ALA A 133 -6.95 -16.59 7.55
C ALA A 133 -8.13 -15.60 7.41
N TYR A 134 -9.03 -15.51 8.40
CA TYR A 134 -10.05 -14.44 8.44
C TYR A 134 -9.43 -13.06 8.64
N GLY A 135 -8.43 -12.95 9.53
CA GLY A 135 -7.69 -11.71 9.75
C GLY A 135 -6.97 -11.20 8.51
N ASP A 136 -6.34 -12.10 7.74
CA ASP A 136 -5.66 -11.75 6.48
C ASP A 136 -6.61 -11.18 5.42
N ARG A 137 -7.91 -11.45 5.53
CA ARG A 137 -8.98 -10.90 4.67
C ARG A 137 -9.71 -9.70 5.28
N GLY A 138 -9.26 -9.21 6.41
CA GLY A 138 -9.88 -8.08 7.11
C GLY A 138 -11.20 -8.40 7.81
N ASN A 139 -11.61 -9.67 7.87
CA ASN A 139 -12.85 -10.06 8.57
C ASN A 139 -12.62 -10.30 10.06
N ILE A 140 -12.45 -9.20 10.79
CA ILE A 140 -12.14 -9.22 12.22
C ILE A 140 -13.29 -9.84 13.06
N LYS A 141 -14.54 -9.58 12.66
CA LYS A 141 -15.72 -10.14 13.38
C LYS A 141 -15.70 -11.67 13.36
N ALA A 142 -15.41 -12.26 12.20
CA ALA A 142 -15.31 -13.71 12.09
C ALA A 142 -14.10 -14.27 12.88
N ALA A 143 -12.97 -13.57 12.89
CA ALA A 143 -11.81 -13.95 13.67
C ALA A 143 -12.12 -13.99 15.18
N ILE A 144 -12.80 -12.97 15.72
CA ILE A 144 -13.24 -12.92 17.12
C ILE A 144 -14.25 -14.05 17.42
N PHE A 145 -15.21 -14.30 16.53
CA PHE A 145 -16.15 -15.39 16.68
C PHE A 145 -15.43 -16.75 16.84
N TRP A 146 -14.44 -17.03 15.99
CA TRP A 146 -13.67 -18.26 16.04
C TRP A 146 -12.78 -18.35 17.29
N PHE A 147 -12.25 -17.23 17.79
CA PHE A 147 -11.53 -17.21 19.05
C PHE A 147 -12.45 -17.57 20.24
N ASN A 148 -13.66 -17.01 20.29
CA ASN A 148 -14.64 -17.37 21.32
C ASN A 148 -15.06 -18.84 21.21
N LYS A 149 -15.16 -19.38 19.97
CA LYS A 149 -15.42 -20.81 19.75
C LYS A 149 -14.24 -21.68 20.23
N ALA A 150 -12.98 -21.23 20.07
CA ALA A 150 -11.80 -21.92 20.59
C ALA A 150 -11.87 -22.12 22.10
N LYS A 151 -12.24 -21.07 22.86
CA LYS A 151 -12.44 -21.15 24.32
C LYS A 151 -13.51 -22.21 24.74
N SER A 152 -14.45 -22.50 23.85
CA SER A 152 -15.50 -23.53 24.12
C SER A 152 -15.07 -24.95 23.73
N ILE A 153 -14.15 -25.11 22.78
CA ILE A 153 -13.65 -26.41 22.29
C ILE A 153 -12.61 -26.99 23.25
N GLU A 154 -11.60 -26.20 23.56
CA GLU A 154 -10.52 -26.60 24.49
C GLU A 154 -10.43 -25.57 25.62
N LYS A 155 -11.20 -25.79 26.70
CA LYS A 155 -11.33 -24.83 27.79
C LYS A 155 -10.02 -24.42 28.44
N ASP A 156 -9.01 -25.29 28.41
CA ASP A 156 -7.74 -25.09 29.12
C ASP A 156 -6.51 -24.91 28.20
N LYS A 157 -6.69 -24.94 26.86
CA LYS A 157 -5.56 -24.97 25.90
C LYS A 157 -5.87 -24.23 24.60
N TYR A 158 -6.35 -22.98 24.67
CA TYR A 158 -6.58 -22.14 23.46
C TYR A 158 -5.42 -21.17 23.18
N PHE A 159 -4.21 -21.60 23.45
CA PHE A 159 -2.99 -20.79 23.36
C PHE A 159 -2.66 -20.34 21.93
N TYR A 160 -2.76 -21.26 20.96
CA TYR A 160 -2.45 -20.95 19.56
C TYR A 160 -3.48 -19.99 18.95
N SER A 161 -4.76 -20.17 19.28
CA SER A 161 -5.85 -19.27 18.91
C SER A 161 -5.67 -17.89 19.54
N PHE A 162 -5.21 -17.84 20.81
CA PHE A 162 -4.91 -16.59 21.51
C PHE A 162 -3.82 -15.77 20.80
N ASN A 163 -2.67 -16.38 20.50
CA ASN A 163 -1.60 -15.69 19.77
C ASN A 163 -2.05 -15.29 18.35
N SER A 164 -2.89 -16.10 17.70
CA SER A 164 -3.43 -15.79 16.38
C SER A 164 -4.36 -14.58 16.39
N ILE A 165 -5.28 -14.49 17.36
CA ILE A 165 -6.19 -13.33 17.45
C ILE A 165 -5.45 -12.05 17.83
N LEU A 166 -4.50 -12.10 18.76
CA LEU A 166 -3.65 -10.96 19.09
C LEU A 166 -2.94 -10.44 17.84
N GLY A 167 -2.33 -11.34 17.05
CA GLY A 167 -1.64 -10.97 15.80
C GLY A 167 -2.57 -10.32 14.77
N VAL A 168 -3.81 -10.83 14.64
CA VAL A 168 -4.85 -10.27 13.76
C VAL A 168 -5.26 -8.86 14.22
N LEU A 169 -5.50 -8.66 15.51
CA LEU A 169 -5.89 -7.36 16.07
C LEU A 169 -4.78 -6.32 15.93
N VAL A 170 -3.52 -6.69 16.19
CA VAL A 170 -2.34 -5.82 15.96
C VAL A 170 -2.22 -5.43 14.48
N LYS A 171 -2.46 -6.38 13.56
CA LYS A 171 -2.44 -6.11 12.12
C LYS A 171 -3.54 -5.12 11.72
N ALA A 172 -4.73 -5.27 12.30
CA ALA A 172 -5.89 -4.40 12.11
C ALA A 172 -5.79 -3.05 12.83
N ASN A 173 -4.73 -2.79 13.57
CA ASN A 173 -4.51 -1.57 14.36
C ASN A 173 -5.53 -1.35 15.50
N LEU A 174 -6.08 -2.43 16.05
CA LEU A 174 -7.05 -2.42 17.17
C LEU A 174 -6.32 -2.67 18.49
N ILE A 175 -5.38 -1.78 18.85
CA ILE A 175 -4.44 -2.02 19.95
C ILE A 175 -5.13 -2.01 21.32
N ASP A 176 -6.12 -1.14 21.54
CA ASP A 176 -6.87 -1.08 22.80
C ASP A 176 -7.58 -2.42 23.08
N LEU A 177 -8.07 -3.08 22.02
CA LEU A 177 -8.69 -4.39 22.14
C LEU A 177 -7.64 -5.49 22.42
N VAL A 178 -6.41 -5.33 21.90
CA VAL A 178 -5.29 -6.24 22.21
C VAL A 178 -4.95 -6.19 23.69
N GLU A 179 -4.79 -4.98 24.27
CA GLU A 179 -4.50 -4.78 25.69
C GLU A 179 -5.61 -5.37 26.56
N THR A 180 -6.87 -5.02 26.27
CA THR A 180 -8.04 -5.53 27.03
C THR A 180 -8.12 -7.06 26.97
N LEU A 181 -7.92 -7.65 25.79
CA LEU A 181 -7.97 -9.10 25.62
C LEU A 181 -6.83 -9.81 26.35
N PHE A 182 -5.62 -9.22 26.28
CA PHE A 182 -4.44 -9.75 26.95
C PHE A 182 -4.64 -9.76 28.47
N ASP A 183 -5.08 -8.63 29.05
CA ASP A 183 -5.33 -8.49 30.48
C ASP A 183 -6.43 -9.46 30.97
N ASN A 184 -7.49 -9.65 30.18
CA ASN A 184 -8.54 -10.58 30.52
C ASN A 184 -8.03 -12.03 30.59
N VAL A 185 -7.23 -12.46 29.60
CA VAL A 185 -6.66 -13.82 29.56
C VAL A 185 -5.68 -14.03 30.71
N VAL A 186 -4.85 -13.02 31.05
CA VAL A 186 -3.95 -13.08 32.20
C VAL A 186 -4.74 -13.19 33.52
N LYS A 187 -5.84 -12.42 33.68
CA LYS A 187 -6.71 -12.47 34.86
C LYS A 187 -7.49 -13.78 34.98
N GLU A 188 -7.94 -14.36 33.87
CA GLU A 188 -8.58 -15.67 33.83
C GLU A 188 -7.61 -16.77 34.30
N GLY A 189 -6.33 -16.63 34.09
CA GLY A 189 -5.26 -17.55 34.54
C GLY A 189 -5.26 -18.93 33.88
N VAL A 190 -6.13 -19.14 32.88
CA VAL A 190 -6.31 -20.43 32.18
C VAL A 190 -5.18 -20.70 31.20
N VAL A 191 -4.75 -19.65 30.46
CA VAL A 191 -3.63 -19.69 29.52
C VAL A 191 -2.54 -18.78 30.03
N GLN A 192 -1.33 -19.31 30.22
CA GLN A 192 -0.18 -18.49 30.56
C GLN A 192 0.47 -17.96 29.29
N PRO A 193 0.51 -16.62 29.07
CA PRO A 193 1.18 -16.03 27.92
C PRO A 193 2.67 -16.36 27.92
N ASP A 194 3.18 -16.70 26.76
CA ASP A 194 4.61 -16.96 26.51
C ASP A 194 5.34 -15.73 25.95
N VAL A 195 6.62 -15.86 25.69
CA VAL A 195 7.44 -14.81 25.05
C VAL A 195 6.82 -14.31 23.74
N SER A 196 6.17 -15.20 22.97
CA SER A 196 5.51 -14.82 21.70
C SER A 196 4.29 -13.96 21.94
N SER A 197 3.46 -14.29 22.95
CA SER A 197 2.30 -13.49 23.35
C SER A 197 2.68 -12.07 23.76
N TYR A 198 3.69 -11.95 24.64
CA TYR A 198 4.25 -10.65 25.06
C TYR A 198 4.86 -9.89 23.90
N THR A 199 5.59 -10.56 23.00
CA THR A 199 6.18 -9.92 21.81
C THR A 199 5.09 -9.37 20.86
N ILE A 200 3.95 -10.06 20.71
CA ILE A 200 2.84 -9.57 19.89
C ILE A 200 2.21 -8.32 20.55
N LEU A 201 2.01 -8.33 21.88
CA LEU A 201 1.54 -7.16 22.63
C LEU A 201 2.49 -5.98 22.46
N MET A 202 3.79 -6.16 22.71
CA MET A 202 4.83 -5.14 22.52
C MET A 202 4.82 -4.56 21.11
N ARG A 203 4.67 -5.43 20.07
CA ARG A 203 4.56 -4.99 18.68
C ARG A 203 3.35 -4.10 18.45
N GLY A 204 2.22 -4.40 19.10
CA GLY A 204 1.02 -3.57 19.09
C GLY A 204 1.29 -2.20 19.70
N LEU A 205 1.84 -2.16 20.91
CA LEU A 205 2.18 -0.94 21.63
C LEU A 205 3.16 -0.06 20.84
N CYS A 206 4.24 -0.64 20.30
CA CYS A 206 5.18 0.06 19.42
C CYS A 206 4.50 0.63 18.18
N LYS A 207 3.53 -0.08 17.59
CA LYS A 207 2.78 0.40 16.42
C LYS A 207 1.89 1.61 16.75
N LYS A 208 1.38 1.69 17.97
CA LYS A 208 0.60 2.83 18.50
C LYS A 208 1.50 4.01 18.91
N GLY A 209 2.82 3.82 18.94
CA GLY A 209 3.79 4.82 19.43
C GLY A 209 4.04 4.76 20.95
N MET A 210 3.43 3.82 21.66
CA MET A 210 3.57 3.63 23.11
C MET A 210 4.81 2.76 23.44
N VAL A 211 6.00 3.21 23.04
CA VAL A 211 7.21 2.39 23.13
C VAL A 211 7.66 2.18 24.58
N GLU A 212 7.46 3.17 25.44
CA GLU A 212 7.77 3.04 26.88
C GLU A 212 6.86 2.02 27.57
N SER A 213 5.60 1.91 27.17
CA SER A 213 4.73 0.83 27.65
C SER A 213 5.21 -0.54 27.16
N ALA A 214 5.68 -0.65 25.93
CA ALA A 214 6.28 -1.88 25.42
C ALA A 214 7.57 -2.26 26.18
N ARG A 215 8.36 -1.26 26.58
CA ARG A 215 9.55 -1.49 27.44
C ARG A 215 9.16 -2.05 28.79
N LYS A 216 8.17 -1.46 29.47
CA LYS A 216 7.66 -1.99 30.74
C LYS A 216 7.18 -3.43 30.61
N VAL A 217 6.46 -3.76 29.52
CA VAL A 217 6.06 -5.14 29.25
C VAL A 217 7.27 -6.08 29.13
N LEU A 218 8.35 -5.66 28.48
CA LEU A 218 9.60 -6.44 28.39
C LEU A 218 10.25 -6.66 29.76
N ASP A 219 10.28 -5.61 30.60
CA ASP A 219 10.93 -5.67 31.91
C ASP A 219 10.09 -6.45 32.96
N GLU A 220 8.76 -6.46 32.82
CA GLU A 220 7.82 -7.09 33.77
C GLU A 220 7.36 -8.50 33.35
N MET A 221 7.66 -8.96 32.12
CA MET A 221 7.23 -10.29 31.65
C MET A 221 7.85 -11.40 32.51
N PRO A 222 7.08 -12.42 32.92
CA PRO A 222 7.54 -13.48 33.81
C PRO A 222 8.49 -14.48 33.12
N CYS A 223 8.57 -14.46 31.80
CA CYS A 223 9.42 -15.33 31.00
C CYS A 223 10.65 -14.57 30.49
N LYS A 224 11.78 -15.28 30.31
CA LYS A 224 13.03 -14.66 29.81
C LYS A 224 12.83 -14.11 28.39
N PRO A 225 13.09 -12.82 28.13
CA PRO A 225 13.00 -12.24 26.80
C PRO A 225 13.94 -12.94 25.82
N ASN A 226 13.46 -13.15 24.59
CA ASN A 226 14.29 -13.63 23.49
C ASN A 226 14.73 -12.49 22.57
N LEU A 227 15.63 -12.79 21.63
CA LEU A 227 16.13 -11.79 20.67
C LEU A 227 15.02 -11.12 19.85
N ILE A 228 13.89 -11.83 19.57
CA ILE A 228 12.74 -11.29 18.83
C ILE A 228 12.03 -10.19 19.64
N ALA A 229 11.92 -10.36 20.97
CA ALA A 229 11.33 -9.36 21.87
C ALA A 229 12.20 -8.10 21.90
N TYR A 230 13.52 -8.24 22.07
CA TYR A 230 14.45 -7.11 21.99
C TYR A 230 14.43 -6.41 20.63
N ASN A 231 14.47 -7.16 19.52
CA ASN A 231 14.38 -6.61 18.17
C ASN A 231 13.05 -5.87 17.92
N THR A 232 11.97 -6.32 18.54
CA THR A 232 10.65 -5.64 18.47
C THR A 232 10.73 -4.27 19.16
N LEU A 233 11.36 -4.19 20.32
CA LEU A 233 11.51 -2.94 21.06
C LEU A 233 12.46 -1.97 20.35
N ILE A 234 13.64 -2.44 19.88
CA ILE A 234 14.58 -1.64 19.07
C ILE A 234 13.86 -1.05 17.86
N ASN A 235 13.08 -1.87 17.12
CA ASN A 235 12.30 -1.38 15.97
C ASN A 235 11.24 -0.33 16.37
N GLY A 236 10.65 -0.47 17.56
CA GLY A 236 9.74 0.50 18.15
C GLY A 236 10.41 1.85 18.38
N TYR A 237 11.54 1.87 19.07
CA TYR A 237 12.33 3.07 19.32
C TYR A 237 12.85 3.71 18.03
N CYS A 238 13.40 2.92 17.09
CA CYS A 238 13.86 3.41 15.80
C CYS A 238 12.75 4.10 15.00
N LYS A 239 11.52 3.54 15.01
CA LYS A 239 10.36 4.16 14.34
C LYS A 239 9.88 5.44 15.01
N ASN A 240 10.05 5.52 16.31
CA ASN A 240 9.69 6.72 17.10
C ASN A 240 10.78 7.80 17.04
N GLY A 241 11.95 7.49 16.44
CA GLY A 241 13.08 8.40 16.32
C GLY A 241 13.98 8.48 17.56
N ASP A 242 13.73 7.66 18.57
CA ASP A 242 14.53 7.57 19.79
C ASP A 242 15.65 6.54 19.63
N LEU A 243 16.75 6.98 19.02
CA LEU A 243 17.90 6.11 18.75
C LEU A 243 18.78 5.89 19.99
N GLU A 244 18.73 6.77 20.96
CA GLU A 244 19.45 6.62 22.22
C GLU A 244 18.92 5.42 23.01
N SER A 245 17.59 5.37 23.20
CA SER A 245 16.94 4.23 23.84
C SER A 245 17.09 2.94 23.02
N ALA A 246 17.06 3.01 21.68
CA ALA A 246 17.32 1.85 20.82
C ALA A 246 18.74 1.30 21.03
N SER A 247 19.76 2.17 21.17
CA SER A 247 21.15 1.78 21.45
C SER A 247 21.31 1.17 22.84
N LEU A 248 20.63 1.72 23.86
CA LEU A 248 20.64 1.15 25.19
C LEU A 248 20.08 -0.28 25.23
N VAL A 249 19.00 -0.53 24.48
CA VAL A 249 18.42 -1.88 24.34
C VAL A 249 19.40 -2.81 23.60
N PHE A 250 20.09 -2.30 22.58
CA PHE A 250 21.12 -3.07 21.87
C PHE A 250 22.29 -3.44 22.79
N ASP A 251 22.79 -2.52 23.62
CA ASP A 251 23.83 -2.78 24.60
C ASP A 251 23.37 -3.80 25.64
N LYS A 252 22.10 -3.79 26.04
CA LYS A 252 21.51 -4.81 26.91
C LYS A 252 21.54 -6.21 26.28
N ILE A 253 21.33 -6.33 24.96
CA ILE A 253 21.49 -7.62 24.25
C ILE A 253 22.94 -8.11 24.35
N LEU A 254 23.94 -7.23 24.21
CA LEU A 254 25.35 -7.60 24.26
C LEU A 254 25.79 -8.07 25.65
N THR A 255 25.17 -7.57 26.73
CA THR A 255 25.58 -7.82 28.11
C THR A 255 24.77 -8.87 28.85
N GLU A 256 23.46 -8.95 28.56
CA GLU A 256 22.51 -9.73 29.37
C GLU A 256 21.78 -10.85 28.59
N ALA A 257 21.74 -10.78 27.26
CA ALA A 257 21.02 -11.77 26.48
C ALA A 257 21.82 -13.06 26.28
N ASP A 258 21.11 -14.22 26.27
CA ASP A 258 21.76 -15.51 25.97
C ASP A 258 22.12 -15.64 24.46
N SER A 259 21.70 -14.70 23.64
CA SER A 259 21.92 -14.71 22.19
C SER A 259 22.60 -13.43 21.74
N LEU A 260 23.60 -13.54 20.90
CA LEU A 260 24.24 -12.38 20.27
C LEU A 260 23.30 -11.70 19.26
N PRO A 261 23.48 -10.37 19.03
CA PRO A 261 22.75 -9.67 17.98
C PRO A 261 22.88 -10.35 16.63
N ASP A 262 21.78 -10.50 15.92
CA ASP A 262 21.74 -11.12 14.60
C ASP A 262 21.65 -10.09 13.47
N VAL A 263 21.59 -10.55 12.23
CA VAL A 263 21.45 -9.72 11.02
C VAL A 263 20.22 -8.79 11.14
N VAL A 264 19.13 -9.26 11.77
CA VAL A 264 17.90 -8.47 11.94
C VAL A 264 18.11 -7.33 12.92
N THR A 265 18.79 -7.59 14.04
CA THR A 265 19.13 -6.59 15.08
C THR A 265 19.93 -5.43 14.48
N TYR A 266 21.05 -5.75 13.82
CA TYR A 266 21.90 -4.75 13.18
C TYR A 266 21.18 -4.00 12.07
N THR A 267 20.46 -4.71 11.19
CA THR A 267 19.71 -4.07 10.08
C THR A 267 18.63 -3.12 10.60
N THR A 268 17.97 -3.46 11.72
CA THR A 268 16.95 -2.61 12.33
C THR A 268 17.55 -1.29 12.86
N LEU A 269 18.71 -1.36 13.53
CA LEU A 269 19.43 -0.17 13.99
C LEU A 269 19.92 0.69 12.81
N ILE A 270 20.51 0.06 11.80
CA ILE A 270 20.98 0.74 10.60
C ILE A 270 19.83 1.48 9.92
N ASP A 271 18.64 0.82 9.74
CA ASP A 271 17.44 1.47 9.18
C ASP A 271 16.98 2.65 10.05
N GLY A 272 17.04 2.51 11.39
CA GLY A 272 16.74 3.58 12.35
C GLY A 272 17.63 4.80 12.15
N TYR A 273 18.95 4.62 12.19
CA TYR A 273 19.94 5.69 11.97
C TYR A 273 19.78 6.33 10.57
N CYS A 274 19.56 5.51 9.55
CA CYS A 274 19.32 5.96 8.19
C CYS A 274 18.09 6.87 8.08
N ARG A 275 16.97 6.51 8.73
CA ARG A 275 15.74 7.32 8.73
C ARG A 275 15.93 8.67 9.39
N LYS A 276 16.73 8.74 10.44
CA LYS A 276 17.06 10.01 11.12
C LYS A 276 18.13 10.81 10.36
N GLY A 277 18.81 10.15 9.42
CA GLY A 277 19.86 10.75 8.61
C GLY A 277 21.24 10.73 9.26
N GLU A 278 21.43 9.91 10.27
CA GLU A 278 22.70 9.71 10.98
C GLU A 278 23.55 8.64 10.28
N PHE A 279 24.03 8.95 9.07
CA PHE A 279 24.76 7.97 8.21
C PHE A 279 26.10 7.52 8.79
N VAL A 280 26.75 8.37 9.59
CA VAL A 280 28.01 8.00 10.25
C VAL A 280 27.79 6.84 11.20
N GLU A 281 26.73 6.93 12.03
CA GLU A 281 26.37 5.86 12.96
C GLU A 281 25.83 4.62 12.24
N ALA A 282 25.07 4.79 11.16
CA ALA A 282 24.63 3.67 10.32
C ALA A 282 25.84 2.89 9.74
N LYS A 283 26.85 3.57 9.21
CA LYS A 283 28.10 2.95 8.73
C LYS A 283 28.90 2.31 9.88
N ARG A 284 28.93 2.95 11.04
CA ARG A 284 29.57 2.37 12.24
C ARG A 284 28.90 1.05 12.63
N CYS A 285 27.56 1.01 12.67
CA CYS A 285 26.78 -0.21 12.93
C CYS A 285 27.06 -1.30 11.88
N LEU A 286 27.15 -0.94 10.58
CA LEU A 286 27.51 -1.88 9.52
C LEU A 286 28.91 -2.50 9.77
N ASN A 287 29.90 -1.68 10.15
CA ASN A 287 31.22 -2.16 10.48
C ASN A 287 31.25 -3.05 11.74
N MET A 288 30.44 -2.71 12.77
CA MET A 288 30.28 -3.54 13.97
C MET A 288 29.66 -4.90 13.62
N MET A 289 28.64 -4.91 12.76
CA MET A 289 28.00 -6.12 12.27
C MET A 289 29.00 -7.06 11.59
N MET A 290 29.86 -6.52 10.71
CA MET A 290 30.89 -7.31 10.01
C MET A 290 31.96 -7.83 10.99
N LYS A 291 32.41 -7.01 11.95
CA LYS A 291 33.38 -7.41 12.99
C LYS A 291 32.83 -8.50 13.91
N ALA A 292 31.51 -8.49 14.17
CA ALA A 292 30.83 -9.52 14.95
C ALA A 292 30.60 -10.83 14.16
N GLY A 293 31.08 -10.93 12.91
CA GLY A 293 30.90 -12.10 12.06
C GLY A 293 29.49 -12.21 11.43
N CYS A 294 28.64 -11.21 11.64
CA CYS A 294 27.33 -11.15 11.00
C CYS A 294 27.47 -10.59 9.59
N SER A 295 27.32 -11.41 8.56
CA SER A 295 27.38 -10.95 7.17
C SER A 295 26.20 -10.07 6.80
N PRO A 296 26.40 -8.80 6.36
CA PRO A 296 25.33 -7.96 5.84
C PRO A 296 24.64 -8.61 4.64
N ASN A 297 23.35 -8.42 4.52
CA ASN A 297 22.57 -8.91 3.38
C ASN A 297 22.07 -7.77 2.50
N VAL A 298 21.37 -8.11 1.41
CA VAL A 298 20.79 -7.13 0.47
C VAL A 298 19.89 -6.11 1.17
N VAL A 299 19.17 -6.52 2.22
CA VAL A 299 18.26 -5.63 2.97
C VAL A 299 19.05 -4.57 3.74
N THR A 300 20.15 -4.98 4.38
CA THR A 300 21.04 -4.09 5.12
C THR A 300 21.62 -2.99 4.23
N TYR A 301 22.20 -3.36 3.09
CA TYR A 301 22.72 -2.38 2.13
C TYR A 301 21.64 -1.51 1.53
N ASN A 302 20.48 -2.09 1.17
CA ASN A 302 19.36 -1.34 0.59
C ASN A 302 18.78 -0.30 1.57
N ALA A 303 18.83 -0.52 2.88
CA ALA A 303 18.43 0.48 3.87
C ALA A 303 19.32 1.74 3.79
N ILE A 304 20.64 1.57 3.73
CA ILE A 304 21.59 2.69 3.60
C ILE A 304 21.45 3.37 2.24
N ILE A 305 21.44 2.59 1.15
CA ILE A 305 21.31 3.10 -0.21
C ILE A 305 20.03 3.91 -0.37
N TYR A 306 18.88 3.39 0.13
CA TYR A 306 17.61 4.08 0.06
C TYR A 306 17.64 5.42 0.80
N ALA A 307 18.21 5.45 1.99
CA ALA A 307 18.27 6.65 2.80
C ALA A 307 19.19 7.73 2.18
N LEU A 308 20.35 7.34 1.62
CA LEU A 308 21.23 8.23 0.86
C LEU A 308 20.49 8.81 -0.37
N CYS A 309 19.73 7.95 -1.06
CA CYS A 309 18.93 8.37 -2.21
C CYS A 309 17.80 9.35 -1.84
N LEU A 310 17.18 9.21 -0.67
CA LEU A 310 16.17 10.17 -0.18
C LEU A 310 16.76 11.56 0.10
N LYS A 311 18.03 11.63 0.49
CA LYS A 311 18.77 12.91 0.65
C LYS A 311 19.33 13.45 -0.67
N GLY A 312 19.25 12.71 -1.76
CA GLY A 312 19.85 13.08 -3.04
C GLY A 312 21.36 12.78 -3.13
N GLU A 313 21.94 12.11 -2.13
CA GLU A 313 23.36 11.73 -2.10
C GLU A 313 23.61 10.47 -2.95
N VAL A 314 23.29 10.56 -4.25
CA VAL A 314 23.29 9.40 -5.15
C VAL A 314 24.68 8.83 -5.40
N ASP A 315 25.71 9.67 -5.40
CA ASP A 315 27.09 9.22 -5.67
C ASP A 315 27.62 8.39 -4.49
N GLU A 316 27.28 8.76 -3.26
CA GLU A 316 27.57 7.92 -2.08
C GLU A 316 26.78 6.62 -2.11
N ALA A 317 25.51 6.66 -2.53
CA ALA A 317 24.69 5.46 -2.72
C ALA A 317 25.30 4.50 -3.76
N LYS A 318 25.87 5.02 -4.87
CA LYS A 318 26.59 4.22 -5.86
C LYS A 318 27.87 3.59 -5.29
N LYS A 319 28.61 4.29 -4.42
CA LYS A 319 29.77 3.73 -3.70
C LYS A 319 29.35 2.57 -2.80
N MET A 320 28.18 2.69 -2.12
CA MET A 320 27.64 1.59 -1.30
C MET A 320 27.30 0.33 -2.11
N ILE A 321 26.86 0.48 -3.38
CA ILE A 321 26.67 -0.68 -4.27
C ILE A 321 28.02 -1.36 -4.56
N THR A 322 29.09 -0.58 -4.77
CA THR A 322 30.42 -1.12 -5.01
C THR A 322 30.92 -1.89 -3.78
N GLU A 323 30.74 -1.33 -2.57
CA GLU A 323 31.07 -1.97 -1.30
C GLU A 323 30.26 -3.26 -1.08
N MET A 324 28.95 -3.22 -1.38
CA MET A 324 28.05 -4.38 -1.32
C MET A 324 28.59 -5.54 -2.18
N ARG A 325 29.02 -5.25 -3.41
CA ARG A 325 29.57 -6.24 -4.35
C ARG A 325 30.92 -6.78 -3.87
N LEU A 326 31.80 -5.92 -3.32
CA LEU A 326 33.09 -6.31 -2.77
C LEU A 326 32.91 -7.27 -1.58
N ASN A 327 31.84 -7.11 -0.80
CA ASN A 327 31.48 -8.00 0.30
C ASN A 327 30.68 -9.25 -0.15
N GLY A 328 30.66 -9.54 -1.46
CA GLY A 328 30.02 -10.73 -2.03
C GLY A 328 28.48 -10.69 -2.05
N VAL A 329 27.86 -9.56 -1.77
CA VAL A 329 26.40 -9.42 -1.77
C VAL A 329 25.95 -8.91 -3.15
N LYS A 330 25.14 -9.72 -3.84
CA LYS A 330 24.63 -9.36 -5.16
C LYS A 330 23.49 -8.34 -5.04
N ASP A 331 23.62 -7.23 -5.76
CA ASP A 331 22.56 -6.24 -5.94
C ASP A 331 21.35 -6.82 -6.69
N ASN A 332 20.19 -6.25 -6.46
CA ASN A 332 18.94 -6.67 -7.07
C ASN A 332 18.17 -5.49 -7.69
N THR A 333 17.06 -5.76 -8.37
CA THR A 333 16.23 -4.72 -8.99
C THR A 333 15.79 -3.63 -7.99
N ALA A 334 15.53 -3.99 -6.72
CA ALA A 334 15.17 -3.01 -5.69
C ALA A 334 16.32 -2.05 -5.37
N THR A 335 17.58 -2.54 -5.35
CA THR A 335 18.78 -1.71 -5.19
C THR A 335 18.86 -0.64 -6.28
N HIS A 336 18.70 -1.05 -7.52
CA HIS A 336 18.76 -0.15 -8.67
C HIS A 336 17.55 0.80 -8.76
N LEU A 337 16.37 0.35 -8.34
CA LEU A 337 15.19 1.21 -8.21
C LEU A 337 15.39 2.33 -7.18
N ASN A 338 16.11 2.05 -6.09
CA ASN A 338 16.46 3.08 -5.10
C ASN A 338 17.37 4.14 -5.72
N ILE A 339 18.41 3.74 -6.50
CA ILE A 339 19.27 4.70 -7.24
C ILE A 339 18.45 5.52 -8.23
N LEU A 340 17.58 4.90 -9.01
CA LEU A 340 16.72 5.59 -9.97
C LEU A 340 15.85 6.67 -9.28
N LYS A 341 15.25 6.33 -8.14
CA LYS A 341 14.49 7.29 -7.32
C LYS A 341 15.38 8.38 -6.75
N GLY A 342 16.58 8.02 -6.30
CA GLY A 342 17.55 8.98 -5.78
C GLY A 342 17.97 10.01 -6.82
N LEU A 343 18.22 9.59 -8.05
CA LEU A 343 18.50 10.48 -9.18
C LEU A 343 17.34 11.45 -9.45
N ALA A 344 16.09 10.95 -9.37
CA ALA A 344 14.89 11.76 -9.51
C ALA A 344 14.71 12.79 -8.37
N VAL A 345 15.02 12.41 -7.12
CA VAL A 345 15.01 13.31 -5.95
C VAL A 345 16.11 14.36 -6.06
N ALA A 346 17.32 13.99 -6.50
CA ALA A 346 18.44 14.89 -6.71
C ALA A 346 18.26 15.83 -7.91
N GLY A 347 17.16 15.73 -8.68
CA GLY A 347 16.92 16.54 -9.86
C GLY A 347 17.80 16.16 -11.08
N ARG A 348 18.52 15.04 -11.02
CA ARG A 348 19.41 14.54 -12.08
C ARG A 348 18.62 13.75 -13.13
N SER A 349 17.61 14.41 -13.74
CA SER A 349 16.61 13.76 -14.60
C SER A 349 17.23 13.04 -15.80
N LEU A 350 18.22 13.64 -16.48
CA LEU A 350 18.90 13.02 -17.64
C LEU A 350 19.59 11.71 -17.24
N GLU A 351 20.34 11.73 -16.15
CA GLU A 351 21.00 10.52 -15.64
C GLU A 351 19.98 9.46 -15.21
N ALA A 352 18.84 9.86 -14.63
CA ALA A 352 17.77 8.92 -14.28
C ALA A 352 17.24 8.19 -15.53
N LEU A 353 17.08 8.90 -16.66
CA LEU A 353 16.64 8.31 -17.92
C LEU A 353 17.70 7.35 -18.51
N GLU A 354 18.97 7.73 -18.48
CA GLU A 354 20.07 6.87 -18.92
C GLU A 354 20.18 5.63 -18.04
N TYR A 355 20.08 5.80 -16.74
CA TYR A 355 20.11 4.69 -15.78
C TYR A 355 18.96 3.71 -15.99
N PHE A 356 17.76 4.20 -16.25
CA PHE A 356 16.61 3.35 -16.57
C PHE A 356 16.82 2.57 -17.88
N LYS A 357 17.35 3.20 -18.93
CA LYS A 357 17.69 2.53 -20.19
C LYS A 357 18.70 1.41 -19.96
N TRP A 358 19.71 1.68 -19.14
CA TRP A 358 20.69 0.66 -18.75
C TRP A 358 20.02 -0.51 -17.98
N MET A 359 19.16 -0.23 -17.00
CA MET A 359 18.41 -1.27 -16.27
C MET A 359 17.57 -2.13 -17.23
N ALA A 360 16.90 -1.53 -18.19
CA ALA A 360 16.11 -2.22 -19.21
C ALA A 360 17.01 -3.09 -20.12
N GLY A 361 18.19 -2.60 -20.52
CA GLY A 361 19.17 -3.32 -21.32
C GLY A 361 19.78 -4.53 -20.60
N CYS A 362 19.86 -4.49 -19.27
CA CYS A 362 20.30 -5.60 -18.43
C CYS A 362 19.22 -6.67 -18.18
N ASN A 363 18.08 -6.63 -18.86
CA ASN A 363 16.93 -7.52 -18.67
C ASN A 363 16.47 -7.63 -17.21
N MET A 364 16.59 -6.55 -16.42
CA MET A 364 16.06 -6.50 -15.07
C MET A 364 14.53 -6.55 -15.12
N ASN A 365 13.92 -7.30 -14.20
CA ASN A 365 12.46 -7.33 -14.07
C ASN A 365 11.96 -6.00 -13.46
N LEU A 366 11.76 -4.99 -14.32
CA LEU A 366 11.33 -3.66 -13.92
C LEU A 366 9.86 -3.70 -13.52
N ASP A 367 9.54 -3.17 -12.35
CA ASP A 367 8.17 -3.04 -11.85
C ASP A 367 7.52 -1.71 -12.32
N ALA A 368 6.22 -1.57 -12.11
CA ALA A 368 5.49 -0.35 -12.44
C ALA A 368 6.08 0.91 -11.78
N LYS A 369 6.75 0.77 -10.61
CA LYS A 369 7.34 1.90 -9.89
C LYS A 369 8.50 2.52 -10.65
N ALA A 370 9.33 1.71 -11.33
CA ALA A 370 10.41 2.20 -12.17
C ALA A 370 9.87 3.08 -13.32
N TYR A 371 8.83 2.59 -14.01
CA TYR A 371 8.20 3.33 -15.10
C TYR A 371 7.56 4.64 -14.62
N ILE A 372 6.87 4.63 -13.46
CA ILE A 372 6.27 5.83 -12.87
C ILE A 372 7.31 6.92 -12.60
N VAL A 373 8.47 6.56 -12.08
CA VAL A 373 9.56 7.51 -11.84
C VAL A 373 10.00 8.14 -13.16
N VAL A 374 10.24 7.31 -14.18
CA VAL A 374 10.77 7.77 -15.47
C VAL A 374 9.76 8.64 -16.23
N VAL A 375 8.47 8.29 -16.21
CA VAL A 375 7.42 9.15 -16.80
C VAL A 375 7.42 10.53 -16.16
N LYS A 376 7.56 10.61 -14.83
CA LYS A 376 7.67 11.90 -14.13
C LYS A 376 8.92 12.70 -14.51
N GLU A 377 10.04 12.00 -14.69
CA GLU A 377 11.28 12.67 -15.13
C GLU A 377 11.18 13.18 -16.57
N TYR A 378 10.53 12.43 -17.48
CA TYR A 378 10.21 12.94 -18.81
C TYR A 378 9.32 14.19 -18.76
N CYS A 379 8.31 14.21 -17.86
CA CYS A 379 7.48 15.41 -17.65
C CYS A 379 8.31 16.61 -17.18
N LYS A 380 9.22 16.44 -16.20
CA LYS A 380 10.12 17.51 -15.73
C LYS A 380 10.99 18.07 -16.87
N LEU A 381 11.42 17.21 -17.79
CA LEU A 381 12.20 17.59 -18.97
C LEU A 381 11.34 18.11 -20.14
N ARG A 382 10.03 18.25 -19.95
CA ARG A 382 9.04 18.68 -20.96
C ARG A 382 8.97 17.76 -22.19
N LYS A 383 9.37 16.49 -22.05
CA LYS A 383 9.38 15.47 -23.10
C LYS A 383 8.11 14.60 -23.01
N ILE A 384 6.98 15.20 -23.40
CA ILE A 384 5.67 14.56 -23.19
C ILE A 384 5.44 13.36 -24.12
N ASP A 385 5.95 13.42 -25.36
CA ASP A 385 5.77 12.33 -26.33
C ASP A 385 6.46 11.04 -25.87
N GLU A 386 7.67 11.17 -25.32
CA GLU A 386 8.39 10.05 -24.73
C GLU A 386 7.67 9.50 -23.47
N ALA A 387 7.09 10.39 -22.68
CA ALA A 387 6.29 9.98 -21.51
C ALA A 387 5.04 9.17 -21.93
N ILE A 388 4.32 9.63 -22.98
CA ILE A 388 3.15 8.92 -23.53
C ILE A 388 3.57 7.57 -24.13
N PHE A 389 4.68 7.55 -24.89
CA PHE A 389 5.21 6.31 -25.46
C PHE A 389 5.54 5.29 -24.38
N LEU A 390 6.18 5.72 -23.30
CA LEU A 390 6.51 4.85 -22.16
C LEU A 390 5.28 4.32 -21.45
N LEU A 391 4.22 5.14 -21.28
CA LEU A 391 2.94 4.70 -20.72
C LEU A 391 2.27 3.62 -21.56
N LYS A 392 2.28 3.76 -22.89
CA LYS A 392 1.75 2.73 -23.81
C LYS A 392 2.53 1.41 -23.64
N GLY A 393 3.86 1.46 -23.56
CA GLY A 393 4.68 0.28 -23.31
C GLY A 393 4.46 -0.38 -21.94
N MET A 394 4.01 0.37 -20.93
CA MET A 394 3.58 -0.21 -19.64
C MET A 394 2.33 -1.07 -19.81
N CYS A 395 1.33 -0.62 -20.58
CA CYS A 395 0.12 -1.39 -20.87
C CYS A 395 0.40 -2.70 -21.57
N GLU A 396 1.25 -2.68 -22.58
CA GLU A 396 1.62 -3.87 -23.36
C GLU A 396 2.29 -4.94 -22.48
N ARG A 397 2.94 -4.52 -21.39
CA ARG A 397 3.53 -5.41 -20.38
C ARG A 397 2.57 -5.82 -19.25
N GLY A 398 1.29 -5.43 -19.33
CA GLY A 398 0.26 -5.79 -18.35
C GLY A 398 0.32 -5.00 -17.03
N PHE A 399 1.05 -3.87 -16.98
CA PHE A 399 1.03 -3.00 -15.82
C PHE A 399 -0.18 -2.06 -15.86
N SER A 400 -0.86 -1.91 -14.72
CA SER A 400 -1.94 -0.93 -14.59
C SER A 400 -1.37 0.50 -14.57
N HIS A 401 -2.07 1.41 -15.25
CA HIS A 401 -1.70 2.83 -15.23
C HIS A 401 -1.89 3.45 -13.86
N ASN A 402 -1.02 4.40 -13.53
CA ASN A 402 -1.12 5.20 -12.33
C ASN A 402 -1.61 6.61 -12.68
N VAL A 403 -2.74 7.02 -12.11
CA VAL A 403 -3.33 8.36 -12.27
C VAL A 403 -2.30 9.47 -12.00
N SER A 404 -1.35 9.24 -11.08
CA SER A 404 -0.27 10.20 -10.77
C SER A 404 0.64 10.51 -11.97
N CYS A 405 0.83 9.56 -12.91
CA CYS A 405 1.58 9.81 -14.14
C CYS A 405 0.84 10.79 -15.05
N PHE A 406 -0.45 10.53 -15.28
CA PHE A 406 -1.30 11.41 -16.08
C PHE A 406 -1.39 12.82 -15.48
N ASN A 407 -1.56 12.92 -14.16
CA ASN A 407 -1.61 14.22 -13.47
C ASN A 407 -0.30 15.00 -13.63
N SER A 408 0.86 14.33 -13.65
CA SER A 408 2.13 14.98 -13.94
C SER A 408 2.20 15.48 -15.39
N MET A 409 1.69 14.70 -16.34
CA MET A 409 1.63 15.07 -17.76
C MET A 409 0.65 16.24 -17.98
N PHE A 410 -0.54 16.23 -17.36
CA PHE A 410 -1.48 17.35 -17.45
C PHE A 410 -0.86 18.65 -16.94
N ARG A 411 -0.17 18.60 -15.80
CA ARG A 411 0.52 19.78 -15.26
C ARG A 411 1.53 20.33 -16.28
N THR A 412 2.36 19.46 -16.84
CA THR A 412 3.38 19.88 -17.81
C THR A 412 2.73 20.41 -19.10
N LEU A 413 1.67 19.78 -19.61
CA LEU A 413 0.94 20.26 -20.80
C LEU A 413 0.31 21.63 -20.56
N VAL A 414 -0.27 21.87 -19.37
CA VAL A 414 -0.81 23.18 -18.99
C VAL A 414 0.32 24.22 -18.91
N GLU A 415 1.45 23.89 -18.30
CA GLU A 415 2.62 24.77 -18.20
C GLU A 415 3.21 25.11 -19.59
N LEU A 416 3.08 24.20 -20.56
CA LEU A 416 3.50 24.41 -21.95
C LEU A 416 2.43 25.12 -22.78
N ASN A 417 1.27 25.40 -22.22
CA ASN A 417 0.07 25.91 -22.94
C ASN A 417 -0.42 24.97 -24.07
N GLU A 418 -0.15 23.66 -23.97
CA GLU A 418 -0.60 22.63 -24.90
C GLU A 418 -1.95 22.04 -24.46
N LEU A 419 -2.94 22.92 -24.27
CA LEU A 419 -4.23 22.57 -23.65
C LEU A 419 -5.06 21.58 -24.49
N ASP A 420 -4.97 21.64 -25.82
CA ASP A 420 -5.67 20.67 -26.71
C ASP A 420 -5.19 19.25 -26.46
N ARG A 421 -3.89 19.09 -26.31
CA ARG A 421 -3.29 17.78 -25.99
C ARG A 421 -3.70 17.31 -24.59
N ALA A 422 -3.79 18.23 -23.63
CA ALA A 422 -4.25 17.89 -22.28
C ALA A 422 -5.70 17.39 -22.30
N VAL A 423 -6.60 18.09 -23.00
CA VAL A 423 -8.02 17.68 -23.15
C VAL A 423 -8.12 16.34 -23.88
N LEU A 424 -7.35 16.14 -24.95
CA LEU A 424 -7.35 14.88 -25.71
C LEU A 424 -6.89 13.70 -24.82
N LEU A 425 -5.79 13.90 -24.09
CA LEU A 425 -5.25 12.88 -23.19
C LEU A 425 -6.22 12.55 -22.05
N LEU A 426 -6.91 13.55 -21.49
CA LEU A 426 -7.93 13.35 -20.46
C LEU A 426 -9.08 12.46 -20.96
N LYS A 427 -9.56 12.69 -22.19
CA LYS A 427 -10.58 11.87 -22.84
C LYS A 427 -10.11 10.44 -23.17
N GLN A 428 -8.83 10.26 -23.41
CA GLN A 428 -8.23 8.95 -23.70
C GLN A 428 -7.94 8.11 -22.44
N MET A 429 -7.82 8.72 -21.26
CA MET A 429 -7.51 8.02 -20.01
C MET A 429 -8.40 6.80 -19.74
N PRO A 430 -9.75 6.87 -19.84
CA PRO A 430 -10.62 5.71 -19.60
C PRO A 430 -10.36 4.56 -20.58
N GLN A 431 -10.07 4.89 -21.86
CA GLN A 431 -9.74 3.90 -22.89
C GLN A 431 -8.42 3.17 -22.59
N MET A 432 -7.51 3.83 -21.88
CA MET A 432 -6.26 3.25 -21.41
C MET A 432 -6.42 2.51 -20.07
N GLY A 433 -7.65 2.29 -19.59
CA GLY A 433 -7.92 1.58 -18.34
C GLY A 433 -7.61 2.38 -17.06
N CYS A 434 -7.49 3.71 -17.15
CA CYS A 434 -7.21 4.58 -16.03
C CYS A 434 -8.29 5.66 -15.91
N MET A 435 -9.12 5.59 -14.88
CA MET A 435 -10.17 6.59 -14.68
C MET A 435 -9.60 7.90 -14.16
N PRO A 436 -9.97 9.06 -14.76
CA PRO A 436 -9.61 10.37 -14.26
C PRO A 436 -10.16 10.60 -12.84
N ASN A 437 -9.43 11.36 -12.04
CA ASN A 437 -9.88 11.78 -10.72
C ASN A 437 -10.08 13.31 -10.64
N SER A 438 -10.53 13.82 -9.49
CA SER A 438 -10.72 15.27 -9.27
C SER A 438 -9.47 16.08 -9.62
N VAL A 439 -8.26 15.59 -9.31
CA VAL A 439 -7.00 16.28 -9.63
C VAL A 439 -6.76 16.36 -11.14
N SER A 440 -7.11 15.28 -11.89
CA SER A 440 -6.98 15.24 -13.36
C SER A 440 -7.83 16.33 -14.02
N TYR A 441 -9.12 16.38 -13.67
CA TYR A 441 -10.04 17.40 -14.19
C TYR A 441 -9.66 18.80 -13.75
N ARG A 442 -9.35 18.99 -12.46
CA ARG A 442 -8.95 20.29 -11.90
C ARG A 442 -7.77 20.91 -12.65
N THR A 443 -6.72 20.11 -12.88
CA THR A 443 -5.51 20.61 -13.55
C THR A 443 -5.83 21.13 -14.95
N VAL A 444 -6.64 20.40 -15.73
CA VAL A 444 -6.99 20.79 -17.10
C VAL A 444 -7.99 21.94 -17.11
N ILE A 445 -9.04 21.89 -16.28
CA ILE A 445 -10.06 22.94 -16.18
C ILE A 445 -9.44 24.27 -15.76
N CYS A 446 -8.63 24.30 -14.69
CA CYS A 446 -7.97 25.55 -14.25
C CYS A 446 -7.01 26.09 -15.32
N GLY A 447 -6.33 25.20 -16.08
CA GLY A 447 -5.50 25.62 -17.24
C GLY A 447 -6.32 26.30 -18.33
N LEU A 448 -7.48 25.73 -18.68
CA LEU A 448 -8.40 26.30 -19.68
C LEU A 448 -9.01 27.63 -19.20
N CYS A 449 -9.38 27.74 -17.93
CA CYS A 449 -9.93 28.99 -17.35
C CYS A 449 -8.93 30.15 -17.41
N GLY A 450 -7.61 29.86 -17.41
CA GLY A 450 -6.56 30.86 -17.58
C GLY A 450 -6.39 31.37 -19.01
N THR A 451 -7.07 30.77 -19.99
CA THR A 451 -6.88 31.05 -21.42
C THR A 451 -8.16 31.62 -22.02
N GLU A 452 -8.06 32.76 -22.70
CA GLU A 452 -9.19 33.43 -23.29
C GLU A 452 -9.90 32.56 -24.37
N GLY A 453 -11.22 32.64 -24.43
CA GLY A 453 -12.05 32.00 -25.46
C GLY A 453 -12.33 30.50 -25.26
N ARG A 454 -11.81 29.86 -24.22
CA ARG A 454 -11.96 28.41 -24.01
C ARG A 454 -13.01 27.99 -22.98
N MET A 455 -13.81 28.92 -22.47
CA MET A 455 -14.79 28.65 -21.41
C MET A 455 -15.90 27.67 -21.82
N ARG A 456 -16.18 27.50 -23.12
CA ARG A 456 -17.11 26.47 -23.60
C ARG A 456 -16.59 25.05 -23.34
N GLU A 457 -15.29 24.84 -23.52
CA GLU A 457 -14.65 23.54 -23.24
C GLU A 457 -14.65 23.22 -21.73
N VAL A 458 -14.49 24.23 -20.90
CA VAL A 458 -14.63 24.10 -19.43
C VAL A 458 -16.00 23.52 -19.07
N GLY A 459 -17.09 24.08 -19.63
CA GLY A 459 -18.44 23.55 -19.44
C GLY A 459 -18.56 22.06 -19.79
N TYR A 460 -18.06 21.65 -20.97
CA TYR A 460 -18.08 20.25 -21.38
C TYR A 460 -17.29 19.33 -20.44
N LEU A 461 -16.15 19.77 -19.93
CA LEU A 461 -15.34 18.97 -19.00
C LEU A 461 -15.98 18.87 -17.62
N VAL A 462 -16.68 19.92 -17.17
CA VAL A 462 -17.45 19.89 -15.91
C VAL A 462 -18.61 18.90 -16.03
N ASP A 463 -19.36 18.93 -17.14
CA ASP A 463 -20.42 17.96 -17.39
C ASP A 463 -19.90 16.51 -17.44
N ASP A 464 -18.78 16.29 -18.10
CA ASP A 464 -18.14 14.98 -18.19
C ASP A 464 -17.70 14.48 -16.80
N MET A 465 -17.07 15.33 -16.01
CA MET A 465 -16.65 15.06 -14.63
C MET A 465 -17.85 14.67 -13.74
N LEU A 466 -18.96 15.40 -13.84
CA LEU A 466 -20.18 15.12 -13.08
C LEU A 466 -20.84 13.80 -13.50
N ARG A 467 -20.78 13.43 -14.79
CA ARG A 467 -21.24 12.12 -15.29
C ARG A 467 -20.47 10.96 -14.66
N TYR A 468 -19.18 11.14 -14.37
CA TYR A 468 -18.37 10.16 -13.63
C TYR A 468 -18.57 10.21 -12.10
N GLY A 469 -19.50 11.04 -11.61
CA GLY A 469 -19.80 11.18 -10.18
C GLY A 469 -18.72 11.90 -9.39
N ILE A 470 -17.84 12.67 -10.06
CA ILE A 470 -16.77 13.43 -9.43
C ILE A 470 -17.29 14.84 -9.14
N PRO A 471 -17.35 15.30 -7.89
CA PRO A 471 -17.86 16.64 -7.55
C PRO A 471 -16.84 17.73 -7.92
N VAL A 472 -17.32 18.89 -8.33
CA VAL A 472 -16.51 20.10 -8.54
C VAL A 472 -16.08 20.64 -7.19
N ASP A 473 -14.77 20.88 -7.02
CA ASP A 473 -14.20 21.41 -5.77
C ASP A 473 -14.13 22.96 -5.76
N ALA A 474 -13.87 23.53 -4.58
CA ALA A 474 -13.83 24.99 -4.39
C ALA A 474 -12.78 25.68 -5.29
N THR A 475 -11.64 25.02 -5.53
CA THR A 475 -10.57 25.56 -6.39
C THR A 475 -11.03 25.66 -7.85
N MET A 476 -11.72 24.64 -8.35
CA MET A 476 -12.28 24.67 -9.71
C MET A 476 -13.33 25.76 -9.87
N TYR A 477 -14.23 25.90 -8.90
CA TYR A 477 -15.20 27.00 -8.90
C TYR A 477 -14.54 28.37 -8.94
N GLY A 478 -13.48 28.58 -8.14
CA GLY A 478 -12.68 29.80 -8.14
C GLY A 478 -12.09 30.11 -9.53
N CYS A 479 -11.43 29.11 -10.14
CA CYS A 479 -10.88 29.25 -11.50
C CYS A 479 -11.98 29.53 -12.54
N MET A 480 -13.14 28.89 -12.44
CA MET A 480 -14.28 29.12 -13.34
C MET A 480 -14.85 30.53 -13.17
N LEU A 481 -15.01 31.00 -11.94
CA LEU A 481 -15.47 32.36 -11.64
C LEU A 481 -14.55 33.40 -12.29
N GLU A 482 -13.22 33.23 -12.10
CA GLU A 482 -12.24 34.11 -12.75
C GLU A 482 -12.27 34.03 -14.28
N GLY A 483 -12.36 32.83 -14.82
CA GLY A 483 -12.38 32.61 -16.27
C GLY A 483 -13.62 33.21 -16.95
N TYR A 484 -14.82 32.98 -16.40
CA TYR A 484 -16.05 33.56 -16.93
C TYR A 484 -16.08 35.09 -16.76
N SER A 485 -15.55 35.60 -15.62
CA SER A 485 -15.46 37.05 -15.39
C SER A 485 -14.49 37.73 -16.38
N LYS A 486 -13.33 37.12 -16.67
CA LYS A 486 -12.39 37.64 -17.69
C LYS A 486 -12.96 37.57 -19.09
N ALA A 487 -13.79 36.56 -19.40
CA ALA A 487 -14.46 36.41 -20.68
C ALA A 487 -15.70 37.33 -20.83
N GLY A 488 -16.06 38.12 -19.84
CA GLY A 488 -17.25 38.96 -19.86
C GLY A 488 -18.57 38.17 -19.89
N ASN A 489 -18.57 36.91 -19.49
CA ASN A 489 -19.78 36.09 -19.44
C ASN A 489 -20.46 36.22 -18.07
N GLU A 490 -21.26 37.25 -17.95
CA GLU A 490 -21.95 37.67 -16.72
C GLU A 490 -22.83 36.55 -16.15
N ASP A 491 -23.71 35.96 -16.98
CA ASP A 491 -24.67 34.96 -16.52
C ASP A 491 -23.99 33.74 -15.89
N MET A 492 -22.96 33.24 -16.56
CA MET A 492 -22.23 32.09 -16.06
C MET A 492 -21.37 32.44 -14.82
N ALA A 493 -20.77 33.63 -14.76
CA ALA A 493 -20.03 34.08 -13.60
C ALA A 493 -20.94 34.20 -12.36
N MET A 494 -22.14 34.79 -12.52
CA MET A 494 -23.14 34.86 -11.46
C MET A 494 -23.65 33.49 -11.03
N GLN A 495 -23.89 32.59 -11.96
CA GLN A 495 -24.30 31.22 -11.65
C GLN A 495 -23.23 30.52 -10.81
N VAL A 496 -21.96 30.57 -11.23
CA VAL A 496 -20.82 29.97 -10.50
C VAL A 496 -20.69 30.55 -9.10
N PHE A 497 -20.82 31.88 -8.96
CA PHE A 497 -20.78 32.55 -7.66
C PHE A 497 -21.89 32.03 -6.74
N ASN A 498 -23.14 31.99 -7.22
CA ASN A 498 -24.30 31.54 -6.43
C ASN A 498 -24.14 30.07 -6.01
N GLU A 499 -23.58 29.21 -6.89
CA GLU A 499 -23.28 27.81 -6.52
C GLU A 499 -22.20 27.72 -5.44
N MET A 500 -21.16 28.55 -5.47
CA MET A 500 -20.14 28.63 -4.42
C MET A 500 -20.74 29.00 -3.06
N ILE A 501 -21.56 30.05 -3.04
CA ILE A 501 -22.27 30.48 -1.82
C ILE A 501 -23.20 29.38 -1.32
N GLY A 502 -23.99 28.76 -2.19
CA GLY A 502 -24.91 27.67 -1.83
C GLY A 502 -24.23 26.43 -1.27
N LYS A 503 -22.98 26.17 -1.69
CA LYS A 503 -22.14 25.08 -1.17
C LYS A 503 -21.23 25.49 -0.01
N SER A 504 -21.31 26.73 0.44
CA SER A 504 -20.46 27.33 1.49
C SER A 504 -18.96 27.25 1.16
N TYR A 505 -18.58 27.40 -0.10
CA TYR A 505 -17.19 27.51 -0.52
C TYR A 505 -16.70 28.95 -0.39
N ILE A 506 -15.56 29.14 0.29
CA ILE A 506 -14.92 30.44 0.46
C ILE A 506 -14.40 30.92 -0.90
N ILE A 507 -14.77 32.14 -1.28
CA ILE A 507 -14.30 32.80 -2.50
C ILE A 507 -12.97 33.50 -2.17
N SER A 508 -11.93 33.30 -2.99
CA SER A 508 -10.67 33.99 -2.76
C SER A 508 -10.79 35.51 -3.04
N SER A 509 -9.96 36.32 -2.37
CA SER A 509 -9.91 37.77 -2.62
C SER A 509 -9.57 38.10 -4.08
N GLU A 510 -8.76 37.25 -4.72
CA GLU A 510 -8.38 37.37 -6.13
C GLU A 510 -9.57 37.10 -7.07
N SER A 511 -10.27 35.97 -6.89
CA SER A 511 -11.46 35.64 -7.66
C SER A 511 -12.57 36.68 -7.49
N PHE A 512 -12.76 37.17 -6.25
CA PHE A 512 -13.73 38.23 -5.96
C PHE A 512 -13.34 39.54 -6.66
N SER A 513 -12.07 39.93 -6.65
CA SER A 513 -11.62 41.17 -7.32
C SER A 513 -11.86 41.14 -8.83
N VAL A 514 -11.60 40.01 -9.50
CA VAL A 514 -11.86 39.86 -10.95
C VAL A 514 -13.35 39.88 -11.24
N PHE A 515 -14.17 39.23 -10.41
CA PHE A 515 -15.62 39.23 -10.55
C PHE A 515 -16.25 40.60 -10.37
N VAL A 516 -15.87 41.34 -9.30
CA VAL A 516 -16.35 42.71 -9.07
C VAL A 516 -15.89 43.65 -10.17
N LYS A 517 -14.66 43.51 -10.68
CA LYS A 517 -14.18 44.31 -11.82
C LYS A 517 -15.07 44.17 -13.05
N MET A 518 -15.48 42.92 -13.36
CA MET A 518 -16.41 42.65 -14.46
C MET A 518 -17.76 43.32 -14.24
N LEU A 519 -18.36 43.12 -13.05
CA LEU A 519 -19.67 43.73 -12.72
C LEU A 519 -19.65 45.26 -12.80
N CYS A 520 -18.57 45.89 -12.32
CA CYS A 520 -18.38 47.32 -12.41
C CYS A 520 -18.22 47.83 -13.84
N ALA A 521 -17.53 47.07 -14.71
CA ALA A 521 -17.35 47.41 -16.13
C ALA A 521 -18.68 47.35 -16.90
N GLU A 522 -19.59 46.44 -16.52
CA GLU A 522 -20.93 46.30 -17.09
C GLU A 522 -21.98 47.23 -16.41
N GLY A 523 -21.53 48.09 -15.49
CA GLY A 523 -22.41 49.07 -14.81
C GLY A 523 -23.30 48.48 -13.71
N MET A 524 -23.09 47.25 -13.29
CA MET A 524 -23.94 46.51 -12.34
C MET A 524 -23.50 46.69 -10.88
N ILE A 525 -23.39 47.94 -10.45
CA ILE A 525 -22.87 48.32 -9.11
C ILE A 525 -23.73 47.69 -7.99
N GLU A 526 -25.05 47.80 -8.07
CA GLU A 526 -25.96 47.23 -7.05
C GLU A 526 -25.77 45.70 -6.89
N LYS A 527 -25.54 45.00 -7.97
CA LYS A 527 -25.28 43.56 -7.88
C LYS A 527 -23.95 43.26 -7.19
N ALA A 528 -22.89 44.04 -7.45
CA ALA A 528 -21.61 43.89 -6.78
C ALA A 528 -21.71 44.09 -5.26
N GLU A 529 -22.51 45.08 -4.82
CA GLU A 529 -22.79 45.30 -3.40
C GLU A 529 -23.60 44.15 -2.77
N ASN A 530 -24.64 43.65 -3.45
CA ASN A 530 -25.43 42.53 -2.98
C ASN A 530 -24.57 41.27 -2.82
N PHE A 531 -23.70 40.94 -3.79
CA PHE A 531 -22.80 39.81 -3.68
C PHE A 531 -21.76 39.93 -2.56
N PHE A 532 -21.28 41.15 -2.29
CA PHE A 532 -20.44 41.39 -1.11
C PHE A 532 -21.21 41.11 0.20
N GLU A 533 -22.46 41.54 0.31
CA GLU A 533 -23.31 41.25 1.46
C GLU A 533 -23.55 39.74 1.63
N ASP A 534 -23.77 39.01 0.55
CA ASP A 534 -23.97 37.56 0.57
C ASP A 534 -22.73 36.84 1.08
N ILE A 535 -21.51 37.26 0.69
CA ILE A 535 -20.27 36.74 1.26
C ILE A 535 -20.22 36.99 2.76
N CYS A 536 -20.49 38.25 3.19
CA CYS A 536 -20.44 38.64 4.59
C CYS A 536 -21.49 37.92 5.45
N ARG A 537 -22.64 37.57 4.86
CA ARG A 537 -23.72 36.84 5.54
C ARG A 537 -23.38 35.34 5.64
N THR A 538 -22.82 34.78 4.61
CA THR A 538 -22.51 33.34 4.55
C THR A 538 -21.24 32.97 5.32
N PHE A 539 -20.25 33.86 5.34
CA PHE A 539 -18.95 33.65 5.97
C PHE A 539 -18.63 34.70 7.03
N PRO A 540 -19.17 34.58 8.25
CA PRO A 540 -18.96 35.58 9.31
C PRO A 540 -17.51 35.67 9.83
N VAL A 541 -16.65 34.68 9.52
CA VAL A 541 -15.24 34.61 9.96
C VAL A 541 -14.29 35.26 8.95
N VAL A 542 -14.76 35.57 7.74
CA VAL A 542 -13.92 36.19 6.70
C VAL A 542 -13.66 37.67 7.01
N GLU A 543 -12.43 38.15 6.75
CA GLU A 543 -12.03 39.54 6.90
C GLU A 543 -12.87 40.45 5.97
N ARG A 544 -13.99 40.94 6.48
CA ARG A 544 -14.91 41.87 5.77
C ARG A 544 -14.17 43.06 5.17
N ASP A 545 -13.21 43.62 5.90
CA ASP A 545 -12.44 44.78 5.49
C ASP A 545 -11.61 44.56 4.22
N GLY A 546 -11.13 43.32 4.00
CA GLY A 546 -10.39 42.99 2.78
C GLY A 546 -11.27 43.03 1.53
N TYR A 547 -12.45 42.39 1.59
CA TYR A 547 -13.41 42.40 0.48
C TYR A 547 -14.03 43.75 0.25
N ARG A 548 -14.28 44.52 1.32
CA ARG A 548 -14.80 45.90 1.21
C ARG A 548 -13.81 46.82 0.51
N LYS A 549 -12.54 46.75 0.84
CA LYS A 549 -11.48 47.52 0.14
C LYS A 549 -11.40 47.19 -1.35
N ILE A 550 -11.58 45.93 -1.71
CA ILE A 550 -11.60 45.51 -3.13
C ILE A 550 -12.80 46.13 -3.84
N LEU A 551 -13.99 46.05 -3.26
CA LEU A 551 -15.21 46.64 -3.81
C LEU A 551 -15.07 48.15 -3.98
N ASP A 552 -14.69 48.88 -2.94
CA ASP A 552 -14.55 50.33 -2.95
C ASP A 552 -13.51 50.80 -3.99
N LYS A 553 -12.40 50.07 -4.14
CA LYS A 553 -11.39 50.36 -5.15
C LYS A 553 -11.95 50.30 -6.57
N HIS A 554 -12.71 49.25 -6.91
CA HIS A 554 -13.27 49.11 -8.25
C HIS A 554 -14.41 50.08 -8.52
N LEU A 555 -15.22 50.45 -7.50
CA LEU A 555 -16.26 51.46 -7.59
C LEU A 555 -15.68 52.87 -7.86
N GLN A 556 -14.57 53.24 -7.19
CA GLN A 556 -13.87 54.49 -7.44
C GLN A 556 -13.36 54.59 -8.89
N ILE A 557 -12.71 53.55 -9.39
CA ILE A 557 -12.19 53.52 -10.76
C ILE A 557 -13.33 53.70 -11.77
N THR A 558 -14.47 53.06 -11.58
CA THR A 558 -15.64 53.20 -12.46
C THR A 558 -16.23 54.61 -12.44
N GLN A 559 -16.29 55.27 -11.27
CA GLN A 559 -16.76 56.63 -11.15
C GLN A 559 -15.82 57.66 -11.80
N GLU A 560 -14.51 57.45 -11.72
CA GLU A 560 -13.51 58.28 -12.37
C GLU A 560 -13.57 58.18 -13.90
N SER A 561 -13.66 56.97 -14.42
CA SER A 561 -13.82 56.70 -15.87
C SER A 561 -15.11 57.30 -16.45
N SER A 562 -16.22 57.26 -15.69
CA SER A 562 -17.49 57.88 -16.10
C SER A 562 -17.44 59.41 -16.12
N LYS A 563 -16.60 60.03 -15.27
CA LYS A 563 -16.39 61.49 -15.23
C LYS A 563 -15.45 61.96 -16.36
N GLU A 564 -14.51 61.15 -16.79
CA GLU A 564 -13.62 61.44 -17.93
C GLU A 564 -14.39 61.34 -19.26
N ASN A 565 -15.18 60.30 -19.47
CA ASN A 565 -16.00 60.13 -20.68
C ASN A 565 -17.04 61.27 -20.83
N SER A 566 -17.66 61.71 -19.72
CA SER A 566 -18.60 62.87 -19.74
C SER A 566 -17.89 64.22 -19.96
N ARG A 567 -16.57 64.32 -19.78
CA ARG A 567 -15.79 65.53 -20.12
C ARG A 567 -15.36 65.54 -21.58
N GLU A 568 -15.09 64.39 -22.17
CA GLU A 568 -14.76 64.25 -23.60
C GLU A 568 -15.99 64.44 -24.51
N GLU A 569 -17.19 64.04 -24.07
CA GLU A 569 -18.45 64.28 -24.84
C GLU A 569 -18.91 65.74 -24.78
N ASN A 570 -18.43 66.57 -23.82
CA ASN A 570 -18.77 67.97 -23.67
C ASN A 570 -17.69 68.93 -24.16
N SER A 571 -16.61 68.43 -24.75
CA SER A 571 -15.54 69.21 -25.41
C SER A 571 -15.54 69.02 -26.94
#